data_ad29ee6226863e29dfd7db9ab97b5344
#
_entry.id   ad29ee6226863e29dfd7db9ab97b5344
#
_cell.length_a   1.000
_cell.length_b   1.000
_cell.length_c   1.000
_cell.angle_alpha   90.00
_cell.angle_beta   90.00
_cell.angle_gamma   90.00
#
_symmetry.space_group_name_H-M   'P 1'
#
loop_
_entity.id
_entity.type
_entity.pdbx_description
1 polymer ?
#
loop_
_entity_poly.entity_id
_entity_poly.type
_entity_poly.pdbx_seq_one_letter_code
_entity_poly.pdbx_strand_id
1 'polypeptide(L)'
;MQAQSIDQVLQSIEQNNKELQSQVQLNKAQKMENRTANNLPDPTVSYSSFYKNGAGPGHGTEFVASQGFDFPTQYITRNRQADLANEALDKQQQAVRRDILLKAKTLCIDLILLNQEKALMDIRQKNADDLEALYAKRLEVGDANILEVNKIKMERMNVQTEVAQNHAAHRTALQSLLAMN
;
A
#
# COMPACT_ATOMS: atom_id res chain seq x y z
N MET A 1 -0.56 -10.39 -27.05
CA MET A 1 -0.72 -10.34 -25.57
C MET A 1 -2.22 -10.21 -25.29
N GLN A 2 -2.81 -11.17 -24.59
CA GLN A 2 -4.20 -11.05 -24.14
C GLN A 2 -4.29 -9.85 -23.18
N ALA A 3 -5.20 -8.94 -23.45
CA ALA A 3 -5.51 -7.84 -22.51
C ALA A 3 -6.08 -8.48 -21.25
N GLN A 4 -5.30 -8.49 -20.18
CA GLN A 4 -5.81 -8.86 -18.86
C GLN A 4 -6.91 -7.86 -18.49
N SER A 5 -8.06 -8.36 -18.06
CA SER A 5 -9.11 -7.47 -17.57
C SER A 5 -8.63 -6.78 -16.28
N ILE A 6 -9.11 -5.56 -16.03
CA ILE A 6 -8.81 -4.83 -14.77
C ILE A 6 -9.06 -5.73 -13.56
N ASP A 7 -10.15 -6.52 -13.60
CA ASP A 7 -10.51 -7.41 -12.49
C ASP A 7 -9.46 -8.50 -12.25
N GLN A 8 -8.84 -9.04 -13.30
CA GLN A 8 -7.75 -10.02 -13.15
C GLN A 8 -6.51 -9.39 -12.49
N VAL A 9 -6.18 -8.16 -12.86
CA VAL A 9 -5.06 -7.43 -12.24
C VAL A 9 -5.35 -7.13 -10.77
N LEU A 10 -6.57 -6.67 -10.45
CA LEU A 10 -6.99 -6.42 -9.07
C LEU A 10 -6.96 -7.69 -8.22
N GLN A 11 -7.40 -8.81 -8.77
CA GLN A 11 -7.37 -10.10 -8.08
C GLN A 11 -5.92 -10.58 -7.83
N SER A 12 -5.03 -10.38 -8.80
CA SER A 12 -3.60 -10.69 -8.63
C SER A 12 -2.98 -9.85 -7.51
N ILE A 13 -3.24 -8.54 -7.50
CA ILE A 13 -2.75 -7.65 -6.46
C ILE A 13 -3.32 -8.04 -5.09
N GLU A 14 -4.59 -8.36 -5.01
CA GLU A 14 -5.22 -8.79 -3.75
C GLU A 14 -4.56 -10.04 -3.16
N GLN A 15 -4.11 -10.96 -4.00
CA GLN A 15 -3.47 -12.21 -3.56
C GLN A 15 -1.99 -12.03 -3.21
N ASN A 16 -1.28 -11.19 -3.95
CA ASN A 16 0.19 -11.12 -3.87
C ASN A 16 0.71 -9.91 -3.11
N ASN A 17 -0.12 -8.88 -2.88
CA ASN A 17 0.32 -7.65 -2.25
C ASN A 17 0.86 -7.90 -0.83
N LYS A 18 2.12 -7.58 -0.62
CA LYS A 18 2.83 -7.82 0.65
C LYS A 18 2.30 -6.96 1.79
N GLU A 19 1.81 -5.77 1.49
CA GLU A 19 1.22 -4.88 2.49
C GLU A 19 -0.09 -5.46 3.02
N LEU A 20 -0.95 -6.00 2.14
CA LEU A 20 -2.16 -6.72 2.54
C LEU A 20 -1.85 -7.96 3.38
N GLN A 21 -0.86 -8.75 2.96
CA GLN A 21 -0.44 -9.94 3.71
C GLN A 21 0.11 -9.58 5.09
N SER A 22 0.95 -8.55 5.17
CA SER A 22 1.49 -8.02 6.42
C SER A 22 0.37 -7.53 7.34
N GLN A 23 -0.59 -6.79 6.81
CA GLN A 23 -1.74 -6.29 7.57
C GLN A 23 -2.60 -7.43 8.14
N VAL A 24 -2.79 -8.52 7.39
CA VAL A 24 -3.50 -9.72 7.88
C VAL A 24 -2.76 -10.35 9.07
N GLN A 25 -1.43 -10.46 9.00
CA GLN A 25 -0.63 -11.03 10.10
C GLN A 25 -0.64 -10.11 11.33
N LEU A 26 -0.51 -8.80 11.12
CA LEU A 26 -0.59 -7.82 12.19
C LEU A 26 -1.94 -7.87 12.91
N ASN A 27 -3.04 -7.92 12.14
CA ASN A 27 -4.39 -8.05 12.69
C ASN A 27 -4.53 -9.34 13.53
N LYS A 28 -4.01 -10.48 13.05
CA LYS A 28 -4.01 -11.73 13.83
C LYS A 28 -3.23 -11.59 15.13
N ALA A 29 -2.05 -10.97 15.11
CA ALA A 29 -1.23 -10.77 16.31
C ALA A 29 -1.95 -9.87 17.33
N GLN A 30 -2.53 -8.76 16.89
CA GLN A 30 -3.28 -7.85 17.77
C GLN A 30 -4.54 -8.50 18.36
N LYS A 31 -5.24 -9.35 17.60
CA LYS A 31 -6.37 -10.13 18.12
C LYS A 31 -5.95 -11.16 19.16
N MET A 32 -4.77 -11.75 19.03
CA MET A 32 -4.21 -12.64 20.06
C MET A 32 -3.86 -11.83 21.32
N GLU A 33 -3.25 -10.67 21.15
CA GLU A 33 -2.93 -9.76 22.27
C GLU A 33 -4.20 -9.33 23.03
N ASN A 34 -5.25 -8.93 22.33
CA ASN A 34 -6.54 -8.58 22.96
C ASN A 34 -7.13 -9.74 23.79
N ARG A 35 -6.91 -10.99 23.36
CA ARG A 35 -7.34 -12.16 24.15
C ARG A 35 -6.50 -12.37 25.40
N THR A 36 -5.19 -12.15 25.33
CA THR A 36 -4.30 -12.33 26.49
C THR A 36 -4.52 -11.27 27.58
N ALA A 37 -5.06 -10.10 27.22
CA ALA A 37 -5.41 -9.04 28.18
C ALA A 37 -6.45 -9.46 29.24
N ASN A 38 -7.17 -10.56 29.01
CA ASN A 38 -8.19 -11.10 29.93
C ASN A 38 -7.73 -12.39 30.66
N ASN A 39 -6.44 -12.68 30.66
CA ASN A 39 -5.90 -13.82 31.41
C ASN A 39 -5.94 -13.52 32.92
N LEU A 40 -6.01 -14.59 33.71
CA LEU A 40 -5.81 -14.51 35.15
C LEU A 40 -4.39 -13.98 35.42
N PRO A 41 -4.19 -13.18 36.48
CA PRO A 41 -2.85 -12.83 36.95
C PRO A 41 -2.03 -14.09 37.23
N ASP A 42 -0.74 -14.04 36.97
CA ASP A 42 0.14 -15.18 37.21
C ASP A 42 0.17 -15.56 38.69
N PRO A 43 0.14 -16.88 39.03
CA PRO A 43 0.33 -17.31 40.41
C PRO A 43 1.75 -16.98 40.86
N THR A 44 1.87 -16.45 42.04
CA THR A 44 3.17 -16.21 42.65
C THR A 44 3.45 -17.26 43.72
N VAL A 45 4.65 -17.84 43.66
CA VAL A 45 5.14 -18.79 44.65
C VAL A 45 6.40 -18.23 45.27
N SER A 46 6.40 -18.06 46.55
CA SER A 46 7.58 -17.60 47.30
C SER A 46 7.99 -18.64 48.37
N TYR A 47 9.29 -18.82 48.49
CA TYR A 47 9.91 -19.63 49.53
C TYR A 47 10.86 -18.72 50.33
N SER A 48 10.63 -18.65 51.63
CA SER A 48 11.45 -17.87 52.55
C SER A 48 12.02 -18.76 53.67
N SER A 49 13.29 -18.62 53.94
CA SER A 49 13.97 -19.33 55.03
C SER A 49 14.38 -18.28 56.05
N PHE A 50 13.95 -18.47 57.29
CA PHE A 50 14.26 -17.59 58.42
C PHE A 50 15.26 -18.23 59.37
N TYR A 51 16.35 -17.55 59.66
CA TYR A 51 17.29 -17.90 60.69
C TYR A 51 17.07 -16.99 61.91
N LYS A 52 16.76 -17.56 63.05
CA LYS A 52 16.63 -16.82 64.30
C LYS A 52 18.03 -16.58 64.91
N ASN A 53 18.47 -15.33 64.92
CA ASN A 53 19.67 -14.94 65.62
C ASN A 53 19.39 -14.88 67.13
N GLY A 54 19.69 -15.98 67.87
CA GLY A 54 19.54 -16.07 69.35
C GLY A 54 19.65 -17.51 69.83
N ALA A 55 19.99 -17.72 71.10
CA ALA A 55 20.26 -19.03 71.69
C ALA A 55 19.03 -19.96 71.70
N GLY A 56 18.82 -20.69 70.61
CA GLY A 56 17.82 -21.71 70.47
C GLY A 56 17.72 -22.23 69.01
N PRO A 57 17.43 -23.56 68.82
CA PRO A 57 17.27 -24.12 67.53
C PRO A 57 15.99 -23.57 66.87
N GLY A 58 16.13 -22.71 65.89
CA GLY A 58 14.99 -22.11 65.18
C GLY A 58 15.32 -21.88 63.71
N HIS A 59 15.13 -22.92 62.90
CA HIS A 59 15.00 -22.76 61.48
C HIS A 59 13.50 -22.76 61.15
N GLY A 60 13.01 -21.64 60.58
CA GLY A 60 11.65 -21.56 60.03
C GLY A 60 11.73 -21.48 58.53
N THR A 61 10.90 -22.26 57.86
CA THR A 61 10.68 -22.16 56.41
C THR A 61 9.23 -21.78 56.16
N GLU A 62 9.02 -20.85 55.26
CA GLU A 62 7.69 -20.42 54.85
C GLU A 62 7.57 -20.64 53.34
N PHE A 63 6.50 -21.29 52.94
CA PHE A 63 6.12 -21.46 51.57
C PHE A 63 4.76 -20.77 51.36
N VAL A 64 4.74 -19.75 50.51
CA VAL A 64 3.50 -19.03 50.20
C VAL A 64 3.19 -19.16 48.73
N ALA A 65 2.02 -19.67 48.41
CA ALA A 65 1.45 -19.65 47.07
C ALA A 65 0.24 -18.72 47.07
N SER A 66 0.25 -17.70 46.19
CA SER A 66 -0.86 -16.75 46.08
C SER A 66 -1.34 -16.63 44.67
N GLN A 67 -2.67 -16.59 44.50
CA GLN A 67 -3.35 -16.37 43.24
C GLN A 67 -4.31 -15.20 43.36
N GLY A 68 -4.11 -14.16 42.58
CA GLY A 68 -5.02 -13.03 42.47
C GLY A 68 -6.20 -13.33 41.56
N PHE A 69 -7.38 -12.82 41.94
CA PHE A 69 -8.57 -12.87 41.09
C PHE A 69 -9.20 -11.50 41.07
N ASP A 70 -9.52 -11.01 39.85
CA ASP A 70 -10.33 -9.81 39.70
C ASP A 70 -11.82 -10.13 39.90
N PHE A 71 -12.61 -9.11 40.16
CA PHE A 71 -14.05 -9.28 40.30
C PHE A 71 -14.67 -9.79 38.97
N PRO A 72 -15.58 -10.78 39.00
CA PRO A 72 -16.07 -11.45 37.79
C PRO A 72 -16.59 -10.54 36.67
N THR A 73 -17.19 -9.39 37.04
CA THR A 73 -17.67 -8.42 36.05
C THR A 73 -16.55 -7.76 35.25
N GLN A 74 -15.35 -7.70 35.77
CA GLN A 74 -14.18 -7.16 35.05
C GLN A 74 -13.81 -8.04 33.86
N TYR A 75 -13.86 -9.36 34.02
CA TYR A 75 -13.58 -10.32 32.94
C TYR A 75 -14.60 -10.18 31.81
N ILE A 76 -15.90 -10.00 32.16
CA ILE A 76 -16.98 -9.77 31.17
C ILE A 76 -16.74 -8.46 30.40
N THR A 77 -16.38 -7.40 31.12
CA THR A 77 -16.14 -6.09 30.51
C THR A 77 -14.92 -6.10 29.60
N ARG A 78 -13.80 -6.74 30.04
CA ARG A 78 -12.59 -6.91 29.23
C ARG A 78 -12.87 -7.75 27.96
N ASN A 79 -13.68 -8.81 28.06
CA ASN A 79 -14.08 -9.58 26.88
C ASN A 79 -14.85 -8.72 25.87
N ARG A 80 -15.83 -7.94 26.30
CA ARG A 80 -16.57 -7.02 25.44
C ARG A 80 -15.65 -5.98 24.79
N GLN A 81 -14.72 -5.44 25.56
CA GLN A 81 -13.72 -4.50 25.04
C GLN A 81 -12.83 -5.16 23.98
N ALA A 82 -12.37 -6.40 24.23
CA ALA A 82 -11.58 -7.17 23.27
C ALA A 82 -12.38 -7.45 21.98
N ASP A 83 -13.65 -7.81 22.09
CA ASP A 83 -14.51 -8.05 20.93
C ASP A 83 -14.71 -6.79 20.09
N LEU A 84 -14.97 -5.64 20.71
CA LEU A 84 -15.07 -4.36 20.01
C LEU A 84 -13.75 -3.93 19.37
N ALA A 85 -12.63 -4.12 20.07
CA ALA A 85 -11.30 -3.88 19.52
C ALA A 85 -11.01 -4.77 18.32
N ASN A 86 -11.39 -6.05 18.38
CA ASN A 86 -11.23 -6.98 17.26
C ASN A 86 -12.10 -6.59 16.06
N GLU A 87 -13.33 -6.12 16.29
CA GLU A 87 -14.19 -5.62 15.21
C GLU A 87 -13.59 -4.36 14.57
N ALA A 88 -13.04 -3.43 15.36
CA ALA A 88 -12.37 -2.25 14.85
C ALA A 88 -11.16 -2.60 13.97
N LEU A 89 -10.36 -3.60 14.38
CA LEU A 89 -9.23 -4.13 13.58
C LEU A 89 -9.71 -4.70 12.24
N ASP A 90 -10.85 -5.42 12.21
CA ASP A 90 -11.40 -5.95 10.97
C ASP A 90 -11.88 -4.84 10.03
N LYS A 91 -12.51 -3.79 10.56
CA LYS A 91 -12.91 -2.63 9.76
C LYS A 91 -11.70 -1.87 9.22
N GLN A 92 -10.65 -1.71 10.03
CA GLN A 92 -9.39 -1.10 9.60
C GLN A 92 -8.74 -1.91 8.47
N GLN A 93 -8.66 -3.22 8.59
CA GLN A 93 -8.15 -4.10 7.53
C GLN A 93 -8.96 -3.97 6.23
N GLN A 94 -10.29 -3.90 6.33
CA GLN A 94 -11.15 -3.69 5.17
C GLN A 94 -10.92 -2.32 4.51
N ALA A 95 -10.66 -1.27 5.29
CA ALA A 95 -10.34 0.05 4.78
C ALA A 95 -9.02 0.03 4.00
N VAL A 96 -7.95 -0.50 4.59
CA VAL A 96 -6.64 -0.64 3.92
C VAL A 96 -6.77 -1.44 2.61
N ARG A 97 -7.50 -2.56 2.64
CA ARG A 97 -7.76 -3.34 1.41
C ARG A 97 -8.45 -2.51 0.33
N ARG A 98 -9.48 -1.74 0.69
CA ARG A 98 -10.19 -0.88 -0.28
C ARG A 98 -9.27 0.19 -0.86
N ASP A 99 -8.44 0.80 -0.04
CA ASP A 99 -7.51 1.86 -0.47
C ASP A 99 -6.46 1.33 -1.45
N ILE A 100 -5.90 0.16 -1.19
CA ILE A 100 -4.93 -0.49 -2.09
C ILE A 100 -5.60 -0.86 -3.42
N LEU A 101 -6.77 -1.48 -3.40
CA LEU A 101 -7.50 -1.84 -4.62
C LEU A 101 -7.98 -0.61 -5.39
N LEU A 102 -8.35 0.48 -4.71
CA LEU A 102 -8.71 1.74 -5.35
C LEU A 102 -7.51 2.35 -6.08
N LYS A 103 -6.34 2.42 -5.42
CA LYS A 103 -5.10 2.89 -6.06
C LYS A 103 -4.75 2.04 -7.29
N ALA A 104 -4.81 0.72 -7.17
CA ALA A 104 -4.56 -0.18 -8.28
C ALA A 104 -5.53 0.06 -9.46
N LYS A 105 -6.82 0.21 -9.16
CA LYS A 105 -7.84 0.48 -10.18
C LYS A 105 -7.61 1.83 -10.87
N THR A 106 -7.26 2.87 -10.12
CA THR A 106 -6.92 4.18 -10.68
C THR A 106 -5.73 4.07 -11.62
N LEU A 107 -4.64 3.39 -11.23
CA LEU A 107 -3.47 3.17 -12.09
C LEU A 107 -3.83 2.39 -13.37
N CYS A 108 -4.73 1.40 -13.30
CA CYS A 108 -5.19 0.68 -14.49
C CYS A 108 -5.96 1.61 -15.45
N ILE A 109 -6.80 2.50 -14.92
CA ILE A 109 -7.56 3.47 -15.72
C ILE A 109 -6.60 4.49 -16.37
N ASP A 110 -5.64 5.00 -15.60
CA ASP A 110 -4.62 5.93 -16.08
C ASP A 110 -3.79 5.31 -17.21
N LEU A 111 -3.40 4.03 -17.08
CA LEU A 111 -2.70 3.32 -18.15
C LEU A 111 -3.52 3.17 -19.42
N ILE A 112 -4.83 2.94 -19.32
CA ILE A 112 -5.74 2.88 -20.48
C ILE A 112 -5.80 4.26 -21.15
N LEU A 113 -5.97 5.33 -20.36
CA LEU A 113 -5.99 6.70 -20.87
C LEU A 113 -4.69 7.05 -21.57
N LEU A 114 -3.53 6.82 -20.91
CA LEU A 114 -2.22 7.11 -21.48
C LEU A 114 -1.95 6.33 -22.78
N ASN A 115 -2.46 5.11 -22.91
CA ASN A 115 -2.39 4.34 -24.17
C ASN A 115 -3.25 4.96 -25.29
N GLN A 116 -4.43 5.49 -24.96
CA GLN A 116 -5.28 6.18 -25.93
C GLN A 116 -4.65 7.52 -26.36
N GLU A 117 -4.12 8.28 -25.40
CA GLU A 117 -3.38 9.52 -25.67
C GLU A 117 -2.15 9.27 -26.55
N LYS A 118 -1.41 8.18 -26.27
CA LYS A 118 -0.27 7.79 -27.10
C LYS A 118 -0.67 7.60 -28.56
N ALA A 119 -1.75 6.88 -28.83
CA ALA A 119 -2.22 6.64 -30.20
C ALA A 119 -2.54 7.97 -30.93
N LEU A 120 -3.13 8.93 -30.23
CA LEU A 120 -3.39 10.27 -30.76
C LEU A 120 -2.10 11.07 -30.99
N MET A 121 -1.16 11.00 -30.04
CA MET A 121 0.12 11.70 -30.14
C MET A 121 1.01 11.16 -31.25
N ASP A 122 0.98 9.83 -31.50
CA ASP A 122 1.69 9.21 -32.63
C ASP A 122 1.19 9.79 -33.99
N ILE A 123 -0.12 10.03 -34.12
CA ILE A 123 -0.71 10.68 -35.30
C ILE A 123 -0.28 12.15 -35.39
N ARG A 124 -0.33 12.89 -34.27
CA ARG A 124 0.10 14.31 -34.21
C ARG A 124 1.58 14.46 -34.57
N GLN A 125 2.42 13.56 -34.07
CA GLN A 125 3.86 13.58 -34.36
C GLN A 125 4.11 13.36 -35.85
N LYS A 126 3.45 12.36 -36.45
CA LYS A 126 3.55 12.13 -37.88
C LYS A 126 3.12 13.32 -38.70
N ASN A 127 1.99 13.95 -38.36
CA ASN A 127 1.51 15.15 -39.06
C ASN A 127 2.50 16.31 -38.93
N ALA A 128 3.12 16.50 -37.76
CA ALA A 128 4.12 17.54 -37.53
C ALA A 128 5.41 17.26 -38.33
N ASP A 129 5.85 16.01 -38.44
CA ASP A 129 7.01 15.60 -39.25
C ASP A 129 6.72 15.80 -40.74
N ASP A 130 5.54 15.42 -41.22
CA ASP A 130 5.10 15.60 -42.63
C ASP A 130 5.01 17.09 -42.99
N LEU A 131 4.51 17.91 -42.05
CA LEU A 131 4.39 19.35 -42.24
C LEU A 131 5.77 20.05 -42.28
N GLU A 132 6.70 19.65 -41.40
CA GLU A 132 8.07 20.15 -41.44
C GLU A 132 8.74 19.81 -42.77
N ALA A 133 8.63 18.57 -43.24
CA ALA A 133 9.19 18.13 -44.52
C ALA A 133 8.60 18.89 -45.71
N LEU A 134 7.29 19.18 -45.69
CA LEU A 134 6.63 19.98 -46.71
C LEU A 134 7.16 21.42 -46.75
N TYR A 135 7.24 22.07 -45.58
CA TYR A 135 7.67 23.46 -45.53
C TYR A 135 9.17 23.63 -45.78
N ALA A 136 10.00 22.65 -45.45
CA ALA A 136 11.40 22.62 -45.83
C ALA A 136 11.55 22.65 -47.40
N LYS A 137 10.79 21.84 -48.10
CA LYS A 137 10.78 21.86 -49.58
C LYS A 137 10.25 23.18 -50.16
N ARG A 138 9.20 23.74 -49.55
CA ARG A 138 8.66 25.07 -49.99
C ARG A 138 9.67 26.19 -49.80
N LEU A 139 10.46 26.15 -48.73
CA LEU A 139 11.53 27.09 -48.51
C LEU A 139 12.62 26.99 -49.57
N GLU A 140 13.00 25.77 -50.01
CA GLU A 140 14.00 25.56 -51.04
C GLU A 140 13.58 26.14 -52.41
N VAL A 141 12.29 26.11 -52.69
CA VAL A 141 11.76 26.69 -53.95
C VAL A 141 11.32 28.16 -53.80
N GLY A 142 11.54 28.78 -52.62
CA GLY A 142 11.22 30.17 -52.36
C GLY A 142 9.74 30.48 -52.11
N ASP A 143 8.92 29.42 -51.87
CA ASP A 143 7.46 29.49 -51.64
C ASP A 143 7.06 29.52 -50.16
N ALA A 144 8.03 29.57 -49.25
CA ALA A 144 7.80 29.71 -47.81
C ALA A 144 8.80 30.67 -47.17
N ASN A 145 8.37 31.29 -46.06
CA ASN A 145 9.23 32.18 -45.25
C ASN A 145 9.96 31.34 -44.17
N ILE A 146 11.21 31.72 -43.90
CA ILE A 146 12.01 31.11 -42.83
C ILE A 146 11.31 31.18 -41.45
N LEU A 147 10.52 32.21 -41.18
CA LEU A 147 9.75 32.35 -39.94
C LEU A 147 8.65 31.28 -39.84
N GLU A 148 8.01 30.93 -40.97
CA GLU A 148 7.00 29.87 -40.99
C GLU A 148 7.64 28.50 -40.73
N VAL A 149 8.78 28.23 -41.37
CA VAL A 149 9.53 26.99 -41.15
C VAL A 149 9.96 26.87 -39.67
N ASN A 150 10.44 27.95 -39.07
CA ASN A 150 10.83 27.94 -37.67
C ASN A 150 9.63 27.73 -36.73
N LYS A 151 8.46 28.30 -37.05
CA LYS A 151 7.21 28.02 -36.30
C LYS A 151 6.85 26.54 -36.31
N ILE A 152 6.94 25.90 -37.48
CA ILE A 152 6.62 24.48 -37.64
C ILE A 152 7.61 23.61 -36.90
N LYS A 153 8.92 23.96 -36.95
CA LYS A 153 9.94 23.29 -36.15
C LYS A 153 9.67 23.37 -34.65
N MET A 154 9.28 24.54 -34.17
CA MET A 154 8.90 24.72 -32.76
C MET A 154 7.69 23.86 -32.39
N GLU A 155 6.64 23.84 -33.22
CA GLU A 155 5.46 23.00 -32.99
C GLU A 155 5.81 21.51 -32.97
N ARG A 156 6.66 21.04 -33.89
CA ARG A 156 7.16 19.67 -33.90
C ARG A 156 7.91 19.34 -32.60
N MET A 157 8.77 20.25 -32.12
CA MET A 157 9.49 20.07 -30.85
C MET A 157 8.53 20.01 -29.65
N ASN A 158 7.46 20.81 -29.65
CA ASN A 158 6.43 20.75 -28.63
C ASN A 158 5.73 19.39 -28.62
N VAL A 159 5.30 18.90 -29.78
CA VAL A 159 4.70 17.59 -29.92
C VAL A 159 5.63 16.47 -29.45
N GLN A 160 6.91 16.52 -29.81
CA GLN A 160 7.92 15.55 -29.33
C GLN A 160 8.05 15.57 -27.82
N THR A 161 7.97 16.75 -27.19
CA THR A 161 8.03 16.89 -25.74
C THR A 161 6.79 16.26 -25.08
N GLU A 162 5.59 16.50 -25.65
CA GLU A 162 4.35 15.88 -25.16
C GLU A 162 4.39 14.35 -25.27
N VAL A 163 4.89 13.80 -26.39
CA VAL A 163 5.11 12.37 -26.57
C VAL A 163 6.06 11.79 -25.51
N ALA A 164 7.17 12.47 -25.26
CA ALA A 164 8.12 12.04 -24.24
C ALA A 164 7.53 12.06 -22.83
N GLN A 165 6.72 13.06 -22.51
CA GLN A 165 6.00 13.17 -21.23
C GLN A 165 4.98 12.03 -21.06
N ASN A 166 4.18 11.74 -22.08
CA ASN A 166 3.24 10.63 -22.05
C ASN A 166 3.95 9.29 -21.84
N HIS A 167 5.06 9.04 -22.55
CA HIS A 167 5.88 7.84 -22.36
C HIS A 167 6.44 7.72 -20.93
N ALA A 168 6.89 8.84 -20.35
CA ALA A 168 7.39 8.85 -18.99
C ALA A 168 6.28 8.56 -17.97
N ALA A 169 5.10 9.20 -18.13
CA ALA A 169 3.92 8.96 -17.31
C ALA A 169 3.46 7.49 -17.37
N HIS A 170 3.38 6.94 -18.58
CA HIS A 170 3.03 5.52 -18.76
C HIS A 170 4.01 4.57 -18.05
N ARG A 171 5.30 4.82 -18.17
CA ARG A 171 6.34 4.01 -17.49
C ARG A 171 6.18 4.10 -15.98
N THR A 172 5.98 5.29 -15.44
CA THR A 172 5.79 5.52 -14.00
C THR A 172 4.55 4.82 -13.48
N ALA A 173 3.41 4.94 -14.16
CA ALA A 173 2.17 4.27 -13.79
C ALA A 173 2.32 2.75 -13.82
N LEU A 174 2.99 2.20 -14.84
CA LEU A 174 3.24 0.77 -14.95
C LEU A 174 4.15 0.26 -13.83
N GLN A 175 5.24 0.98 -13.52
CA GLN A 175 6.14 0.62 -12.42
C GLN A 175 5.41 0.67 -11.07
N SER A 176 4.56 1.69 -10.85
CA SER A 176 3.75 1.80 -9.63
C SER A 176 2.78 0.62 -9.50
N LEU A 177 2.15 0.19 -10.58
CA LEU A 177 1.24 -0.96 -10.59
C LEU A 177 2.00 -2.27 -10.32
N LEU A 178 3.17 -2.46 -10.94
CA LEU A 178 4.01 -3.64 -10.73
C LEU A 178 4.55 -3.72 -9.29
N ALA A 179 4.82 -2.57 -8.66
CA ALA A 179 5.27 -2.53 -7.27
C ALA A 179 4.17 -2.92 -6.27
N MET A 180 2.90 -2.91 -6.69
CA MET A 180 1.77 -3.31 -5.85
C MET A 180 1.50 -4.83 -5.89
N ASN A 181 2.11 -5.56 -6.82
CA ASN A 181 1.95 -7.00 -7.02
C ASN A 181 3.17 -7.76 -6.48
#